data_01fec1219c6b842bed2773d0c4948190
#
_entry.id   01fec1219c6b842bed2773d0c4948190
#
_cell.length_a   1.000
_cell.length_b   1.000
_cell.length_c   1.000
_cell.angle_alpha   90.00
_cell.angle_beta   90.00
_cell.angle_gamma   90.00
#
_symmetry.space_group_name_H-M   'P 1'
#
loop_
_entity.id
_entity.type
_entity.pdbx_description
1 polymer ?
#
loop_
_entity_poly.entity_id
_entity_poly.type
_entity_poly.pdbx_seq_one_letter_code
_entity_poly.pdbx_strand_id
1 'polypeptide(L)'
;RQRQMCIRDRYDLCDKYGIYVVAEANVESHGMGYGDKTLAKNPLFAKAHMERNQRNVQRGYNHPSIIFWSLGNEAGMGPNFEACYTWIKNEDKSRAVQYEQARTSEFTDIYCPMYRDYKGSEEYCKGDIDKPLIQCEYAHAMGNSQGGFKEYWDLIRKYPKYQGGFIWDFVDQSLRWKTKDGVPFYAYGLSLIHI
;
A
#
# COMPACT_ATOMS: atom_id res chain seq x y z
N ARG A 1 -0.59 20.13 -11.25
CA ARG A 1 -2.02 20.19 -11.62
C ARG A 1 -2.50 18.92 -12.35
N GLN A 2 -1.76 18.38 -13.31
CA GLN A 2 -2.16 17.15 -14.03
C GLN A 2 -2.27 15.90 -13.12
N ARG A 3 -1.42 15.75 -12.12
CA ARG A 3 -1.51 14.64 -11.16
C ARG A 3 -2.82 14.62 -10.36
N GLN A 4 -3.36 15.78 -9.98
CA GLN A 4 -4.62 15.85 -9.23
C GLN A 4 -5.85 15.51 -10.09
N MET A 5 -5.84 15.84 -11.37
CA MET A 5 -6.92 15.44 -12.30
C MET A 5 -6.92 13.93 -12.51
N CYS A 6 -5.77 13.32 -12.79
CA CYS A 6 -5.65 11.88 -13.00
C CYS A 6 -6.12 11.02 -11.81
N ILE A 7 -6.03 11.52 -10.56
CA ILE A 7 -6.47 10.77 -9.38
C ILE A 7 -8.00 10.76 -9.27
N ARG A 8 -8.71 11.84 -9.62
CA ARG A 8 -10.17 11.87 -9.61
C ARG A 8 -10.73 10.92 -10.67
N ASP A 9 -10.27 11.05 -11.88
CA ASP A 9 -10.69 10.22 -13.00
C ASP A 9 -10.40 8.74 -12.79
N ARG A 10 -9.35 8.40 -12.01
CA ARG A 10 -9.01 7.01 -11.69
C ARG A 10 -10.11 6.31 -10.91
N TYR A 11 -10.66 6.93 -9.86
CA TYR A 11 -11.73 6.30 -9.09
C TYR A 11 -13.00 6.16 -9.91
N ASP A 12 -13.37 7.20 -10.68
CA ASP A 12 -14.49 7.13 -11.60
C ASP A 12 -14.34 6.03 -12.66
N LEU A 13 -13.12 5.85 -13.18
CA LEU A 13 -12.81 4.77 -14.13
C LEU A 13 -12.84 3.40 -13.45
N CYS A 14 -12.32 3.27 -12.24
CA CYS A 14 -12.38 2.03 -11.48
C CYS A 14 -13.84 1.65 -11.17
N ASP A 15 -14.66 2.61 -10.76
CA ASP A 15 -16.10 2.41 -10.57
C ASP A 15 -16.77 1.92 -11.86
N LYS A 16 -16.49 2.60 -12.98
CA LYS A 16 -17.05 2.29 -14.28
C LYS A 16 -16.67 0.90 -14.80
N TYR A 17 -15.41 0.50 -14.59
CA TYR A 17 -14.89 -0.76 -15.13
C TYR A 17 -14.85 -1.90 -14.10
N GLY A 18 -15.32 -1.69 -12.89
CA GLY A 18 -15.38 -2.71 -11.86
C GLY A 18 -14.00 -3.14 -11.33
N ILE A 19 -13.05 -2.22 -11.25
CA ILE A 19 -11.69 -2.47 -10.75
C ILE A 19 -11.64 -2.13 -9.27
N TYR A 20 -11.32 -3.09 -8.42
CA TYR A 20 -11.18 -2.85 -6.99
C TYR A 20 -9.97 -1.98 -6.66
N VAL A 21 -10.14 -1.11 -5.67
CA VAL A 21 -9.16 -0.12 -5.26
C VAL A 21 -8.92 -0.21 -3.76
N VAL A 22 -7.66 -0.18 -3.36
CA VAL A 22 -7.24 0.21 -2.01
C VAL A 22 -6.88 1.69 -2.05
N ALA A 23 -7.66 2.52 -1.37
CA ALA A 23 -7.39 3.94 -1.32
C ALA A 23 -6.44 4.26 -0.16
N GLU A 24 -5.24 4.69 -0.49
CA GLU A 24 -4.19 4.97 0.46
C GLU A 24 -4.03 6.47 0.73
N ALA A 25 -3.89 6.81 2.00
CA ALA A 25 -3.56 8.16 2.41
C ALA A 25 -2.12 8.51 2.01
N ASN A 26 -1.92 9.75 1.60
CA ASN A 26 -0.59 10.26 1.22
C ASN A 26 0.27 10.51 2.47
N VAL A 27 0.64 9.43 3.15
CA VAL A 27 1.54 9.42 4.31
C VAL A 27 2.66 8.44 4.05
N GLU A 28 3.86 8.95 3.90
CA GLU A 28 5.08 8.16 3.74
C GLU A 28 6.25 8.91 4.36
N SER A 29 7.08 8.21 5.14
CA SER A 29 8.24 8.80 5.81
C SER A 29 9.38 7.81 6.01
N HIS A 30 9.60 6.92 5.04
CA HIS A 30 10.59 5.83 5.09
C HIS A 30 11.98 6.30 5.52
N GLY A 31 12.43 7.48 5.04
CA GLY A 31 13.72 8.05 5.41
C GLY A 31 13.91 8.35 6.90
N MET A 32 12.84 8.39 7.70
CA MET A 32 12.90 8.54 9.16
C MET A 32 13.01 7.19 9.89
N GLY A 33 12.96 6.07 9.18
CA GLY A 33 12.97 4.73 9.74
C GLY A 33 11.71 4.37 10.52
N TYR A 34 11.72 3.20 11.13
CA TYR A 34 10.54 2.63 11.82
C TYR A 34 10.67 2.59 13.35
N GLY A 35 11.81 3.07 13.88
CA GLY A 35 12.12 3.09 15.32
C GLY A 35 11.55 4.30 16.05
N ASP A 36 12.32 4.83 17.00
CA ASP A 36 11.86 5.93 17.87
C ASP A 36 11.81 7.29 17.18
N LYS A 37 12.53 7.45 16.07
CA LYS A 37 12.56 8.69 15.29
C LYS A 37 11.44 8.79 14.24
N THR A 38 10.61 7.75 14.12
CA THR A 38 9.52 7.77 13.14
C THR A 38 8.55 8.92 13.40
N LEU A 39 8.05 9.52 12.33
CA LEU A 39 7.05 10.60 12.43
C LEU A 39 5.70 10.09 12.99
N ALA A 40 5.46 8.80 12.93
CA ALA A 40 4.29 8.16 13.54
C ALA A 40 4.17 8.37 15.06
N LYS A 41 5.32 8.57 15.74
CA LYS A 41 5.42 8.82 17.18
C LYS A 41 5.56 10.30 17.52
N ASN A 42 5.80 11.16 16.54
CA ASN A 42 6.03 12.58 16.77
C ASN A 42 4.70 13.35 16.79
N PRO A 43 4.30 13.97 17.93
CA PRO A 43 3.03 14.68 18.06
C PRO A 43 2.90 15.89 17.13
N LEU A 44 4.01 16.48 16.68
CA LEU A 44 3.98 17.59 15.71
C LEU A 44 3.40 17.17 14.35
N PHE A 45 3.46 15.88 14.02
CA PHE A 45 2.92 15.31 12.78
C PHE A 45 1.52 14.70 12.93
N ALA A 46 0.96 14.66 14.14
CA ALA A 46 -0.35 14.05 14.39
C ALA A 46 -1.44 14.65 13.51
N LYS A 47 -1.51 15.98 13.44
CA LYS A 47 -2.46 16.68 12.57
C LYS A 47 -2.29 16.33 11.10
N ALA A 48 -1.04 16.28 10.62
CA ALA A 48 -0.74 15.97 9.22
C ALA A 48 -1.16 14.54 8.85
N HIS A 49 -0.91 13.55 9.72
CA HIS A 49 -1.36 12.17 9.52
C HIS A 49 -2.89 12.10 9.49
N MET A 50 -3.55 12.70 10.48
CA MET A 50 -5.01 12.70 10.59
C MET A 50 -5.68 13.35 9.39
N GLU A 51 -5.31 14.57 9.02
CA GLU A 51 -5.93 15.29 7.90
C GLU A 51 -5.77 14.56 6.56
N ARG A 52 -4.62 13.90 6.32
CA ARG A 52 -4.40 13.14 5.09
C ARG A 52 -5.31 11.92 5.02
N ASN A 53 -5.46 11.21 6.14
CA ASN A 53 -6.38 10.08 6.24
C ASN A 53 -7.84 10.52 6.11
N GLN A 54 -8.23 11.60 6.79
CA GLN A 54 -9.58 12.17 6.68
C GLN A 54 -9.92 12.55 5.23
N ARG A 55 -9.04 13.27 4.56
CA ARG A 55 -9.25 13.68 3.16
C ARG A 55 -9.32 12.49 2.21
N ASN A 56 -8.53 11.44 2.46
CA ASN A 56 -8.59 10.21 1.67
C ASN A 56 -9.97 9.58 1.77
N VAL A 57 -10.48 9.37 2.98
CA VAL A 57 -11.78 8.76 3.25
C VAL A 57 -12.93 9.64 2.75
N GLN A 58 -12.97 10.91 3.16
CA GLN A 58 -14.04 11.85 2.80
C GLN A 58 -14.18 12.05 1.29
N ARG A 59 -13.07 11.99 0.57
CA ARG A 59 -13.07 12.05 -0.88
C ARG A 59 -13.55 10.76 -1.54
N GLY A 60 -13.28 9.63 -0.91
CA GLY A 60 -13.51 8.30 -1.45
C GLY A 60 -14.87 7.67 -1.10
N TYR A 61 -15.68 8.27 -0.24
CA TYR A 61 -16.92 7.66 0.27
C TYR A 61 -17.85 7.11 -0.80
N ASN A 62 -18.03 7.86 -1.88
CA ASN A 62 -19.01 7.55 -2.91
C ASN A 62 -18.45 6.72 -4.07
N HIS A 63 -17.23 6.16 -3.89
CA HIS A 63 -16.61 5.28 -4.88
C HIS A 63 -16.77 3.81 -4.46
N PRO A 64 -17.68 3.06 -5.08
CA PRO A 64 -17.91 1.66 -4.76
C PRO A 64 -16.71 0.75 -5.11
N SER A 65 -15.84 1.18 -6.01
CA SER A 65 -14.59 0.49 -6.32
C SER A 65 -13.63 0.42 -5.13
N ILE A 66 -13.68 1.40 -4.22
CA ILE A 66 -12.82 1.42 -3.03
C ILE A 66 -13.33 0.39 -2.03
N ILE A 67 -12.56 -0.69 -1.85
CA ILE A 67 -12.91 -1.79 -0.96
C ILE A 67 -12.20 -1.73 0.40
N PHE A 68 -11.02 -1.08 0.45
CA PHE A 68 -10.23 -0.91 1.68
C PHE A 68 -9.67 0.50 1.76
N TRP A 69 -9.44 0.96 2.99
CA TRP A 69 -8.64 2.14 3.30
C TRP A 69 -7.24 1.73 3.74
N SER A 70 -6.21 2.42 3.26
CA SER A 70 -4.84 2.26 3.74
C SER A 70 -4.36 3.55 4.40
N LEU A 71 -3.75 3.42 5.59
CA LEU A 71 -3.35 4.57 6.40
C LEU A 71 -2.12 5.30 5.85
N GLY A 72 -1.34 4.62 5.03
CA GLY A 72 -0.10 5.15 4.45
C GLY A 72 0.88 4.04 4.13
N ASN A 73 2.13 4.43 3.83
CA ASN A 73 3.19 3.56 3.40
C ASN A 73 4.49 3.86 4.16
N GLU A 74 5.19 2.81 4.63
CA GLU A 74 6.55 2.86 5.17
C GLU A 74 6.85 4.04 6.12
N ALA A 75 5.94 4.31 7.04
CA ALA A 75 6.04 5.47 7.93
C ALA A 75 6.16 5.12 9.42
N GLY A 76 6.49 3.85 9.73
CA GLY A 76 6.57 3.34 11.10
C GLY A 76 5.20 3.22 11.78
N MET A 77 5.18 2.78 13.02
CA MET A 77 3.94 2.63 13.80
C MET A 77 4.00 3.48 15.08
N GLY A 78 2.87 4.05 15.47
CA GLY A 78 2.75 4.83 16.69
C GLY A 78 1.40 5.53 16.81
N PRO A 79 1.22 6.35 17.88
CA PRO A 79 -0.05 6.97 18.24
C PRO A 79 -0.75 7.73 17.10
N ASN A 80 0.01 8.28 16.16
CA ASN A 80 -0.58 9.02 15.04
C ASN A 80 -1.38 8.09 14.12
N PHE A 81 -0.88 6.87 13.83
CA PHE A 81 -1.60 5.89 13.02
C PHE A 81 -2.73 5.20 13.79
N GLU A 82 -2.53 4.94 15.10
CA GLU A 82 -3.57 4.40 15.98
C GLU A 82 -4.80 5.33 16.00
N ALA A 83 -4.57 6.62 16.11
CA ALA A 83 -5.63 7.63 16.04
C ALA A 83 -6.31 7.66 14.66
N CYS A 84 -5.53 7.55 13.57
CA CYS A 84 -6.09 7.50 12.22
C CYS A 84 -6.96 6.26 12.01
N TYR A 85 -6.49 5.09 12.42
CA TYR A 85 -7.27 3.84 12.38
C TYR A 85 -8.60 3.99 13.13
N THR A 86 -8.52 4.42 14.39
CA THR A 86 -9.69 4.61 15.24
C THR A 86 -10.69 5.58 14.62
N TRP A 87 -10.21 6.68 14.06
CA TRP A 87 -11.07 7.66 13.40
C TRP A 87 -11.77 7.05 12.18
N ILE A 88 -11.05 6.35 11.30
CA ILE A 88 -11.64 5.73 10.10
C ILE A 88 -12.69 4.69 10.49
N LYS A 89 -12.41 3.83 11.48
CA LYS A 89 -13.36 2.79 11.93
C LYS A 89 -14.64 3.38 12.54
N ASN A 90 -14.58 4.59 13.10
CA ASN A 90 -15.76 5.30 13.59
C ASN A 90 -16.54 5.95 12.44
N GLU A 91 -15.84 6.45 11.42
CA GLU A 91 -16.42 7.18 10.30
C GLU A 91 -17.00 6.25 9.24
N ASP A 92 -16.26 5.21 8.84
CA ASP A 92 -16.70 4.21 7.87
C ASP A 92 -16.61 2.79 8.44
N LYS A 93 -17.75 2.24 8.82
CA LYS A 93 -17.87 0.86 9.33
C LYS A 93 -18.00 -0.19 8.23
N SER A 94 -18.13 0.23 6.99
CA SER A 94 -18.41 -0.67 5.86
C SER A 94 -17.15 -1.26 5.23
N ARG A 95 -16.00 -0.59 5.39
CA ARG A 95 -14.74 -0.97 4.76
C ARG A 95 -13.68 -1.34 5.77
N ALA A 96 -12.84 -2.29 5.38
CA ALA A 96 -11.66 -2.66 6.16
C ALA A 96 -10.57 -1.58 6.06
N VAL A 97 -9.73 -1.51 7.08
CA VAL A 97 -8.58 -0.60 7.15
C VAL A 97 -7.30 -1.41 7.24
N GLN A 98 -6.31 -1.09 6.43
CA GLN A 98 -5.01 -1.75 6.45
C GLN A 98 -3.87 -0.77 6.70
N TYR A 99 -2.78 -1.28 7.27
CA TYR A 99 -1.49 -0.60 7.36
C TYR A 99 -0.37 -1.62 7.62
N GLU A 100 0.68 -1.63 6.79
CA GLU A 100 1.69 -2.68 6.80
C GLU A 100 2.53 -2.68 8.10
N GLN A 101 2.85 -1.48 8.65
CA GLN A 101 3.60 -1.38 9.90
C GLN A 101 2.77 -1.70 11.14
N ALA A 102 1.46 -1.75 11.04
CA ALA A 102 0.60 -2.26 12.10
C ALA A 102 0.70 -3.80 12.26
N ARG A 103 1.27 -4.49 11.27
CA ARG A 103 1.49 -5.94 11.27
C ARG A 103 0.21 -6.70 11.61
N THR A 104 0.17 -7.35 12.79
CA THR A 104 -0.98 -8.12 13.28
C THR A 104 -1.68 -7.48 14.47
N SER A 105 -1.33 -6.22 14.78
CA SER A 105 -1.92 -5.49 15.90
C SER A 105 -3.42 -5.20 15.68
N GLU A 106 -4.07 -4.69 16.70
CA GLU A 106 -5.47 -4.27 16.66
C GLU A 106 -5.76 -3.08 15.74
N PHE A 107 -4.72 -2.34 15.31
CA PHE A 107 -4.83 -1.16 14.45
C PHE A 107 -4.74 -1.46 12.95
N THR A 108 -5.09 -2.65 12.56
CA THR A 108 -5.30 -3.07 11.16
C THR A 108 -6.31 -4.21 11.10
N ASP A 109 -7.19 -4.19 10.12
CA ASP A 109 -8.12 -5.31 9.89
C ASP A 109 -7.49 -6.41 9.04
N ILE A 110 -6.46 -6.06 8.27
CA ILE A 110 -5.79 -6.94 7.30
C ILE A 110 -4.30 -7.03 7.67
N TYR A 111 -3.75 -8.23 7.67
CA TYR A 111 -2.30 -8.41 7.69
C TYR A 111 -1.78 -8.18 6.28
N CYS A 112 -1.07 -7.08 6.06
CA CYS A 112 -0.62 -6.63 4.75
C CYS A 112 0.91 -6.42 4.70
N PRO A 113 1.71 -7.49 4.77
CA PRO A 113 3.17 -7.38 4.69
C PRO A 113 3.63 -7.03 3.28
N MET A 114 4.86 -6.49 3.18
CA MET A 114 5.59 -6.35 1.93
C MET A 114 6.53 -7.53 1.73
N TYR A 115 6.59 -8.03 0.50
CA TYR A 115 7.61 -9.01 0.03
C TYR A 115 7.81 -10.22 0.95
N ARG A 116 6.77 -10.63 1.67
CA ARG A 116 6.84 -11.82 2.48
C ARG A 116 6.97 -13.04 1.57
N ASP A 117 7.96 -13.88 1.83
CA ASP A 117 8.17 -15.11 1.07
C ASP A 117 7.00 -16.11 1.23
N TYR A 118 6.94 -17.11 0.36
CA TYR A 118 5.84 -18.07 0.39
C TYR A 118 5.89 -18.99 1.61
N LYS A 119 7.08 -19.29 2.16
CA LYS A 119 7.21 -20.08 3.39
C LYS A 119 6.59 -19.33 4.58
N GLY A 120 7.00 -18.08 4.78
CA GLY A 120 6.44 -17.24 5.82
C GLY A 120 4.95 -16.95 5.62
N SER A 121 4.48 -16.80 4.36
CA SER A 121 3.07 -16.63 4.05
C SER A 121 2.27 -17.89 4.39
N GLU A 122 2.80 -19.08 4.08
CA GLU A 122 2.16 -20.35 4.45
C GLU A 122 2.14 -20.56 5.96
N GLU A 123 3.23 -20.25 6.67
CA GLU A 123 3.28 -20.31 8.13
C GLU A 123 2.23 -19.41 8.77
N TYR A 124 2.08 -18.18 8.28
CA TYR A 124 1.03 -17.29 8.74
C TYR A 124 -0.38 -17.87 8.52
N CYS A 125 -0.63 -18.44 7.35
CA CYS A 125 -1.93 -19.03 7.03
C CYS A 125 -2.30 -20.21 7.92
N LYS A 126 -1.30 -20.96 8.37
CA LYS A 126 -1.47 -22.09 9.32
C LYS A 126 -1.61 -21.65 10.78
N GLY A 127 -1.23 -20.42 11.10
CA GLY A 127 -1.29 -19.89 12.47
C GLY A 127 -2.69 -19.44 12.88
N ASP A 128 -2.83 -19.11 14.17
CA ASP A 128 -4.12 -18.84 14.82
C ASP A 128 -4.60 -17.39 14.66
N ILE A 129 -3.81 -16.50 14.07
CA ILE A 129 -4.20 -15.11 13.87
C ILE A 129 -5.30 -15.04 12.83
N ASP A 130 -6.46 -14.55 13.21
CA ASP A 130 -7.66 -14.48 12.37
C ASP A 130 -7.75 -13.12 11.63
N LYS A 131 -6.73 -12.82 10.82
CA LYS A 131 -6.76 -11.69 9.89
C LYS A 131 -6.48 -12.19 8.48
N PRO A 132 -7.19 -11.71 7.45
CA PRO A 132 -6.84 -12.04 6.08
C PRO A 132 -5.43 -11.52 5.75
N LEU A 133 -4.69 -12.29 4.96
CA LEU A 133 -3.39 -11.90 4.42
C LEU A 133 -3.58 -11.34 3.01
N ILE A 134 -3.16 -10.11 2.80
CA ILE A 134 -3.05 -9.50 1.48
C ILE A 134 -1.70 -8.77 1.45
N GLN A 135 -0.77 -9.21 0.61
CA GLN A 135 0.49 -8.50 0.50
C GLN A 135 0.27 -7.14 -0.15
N CYS A 136 0.60 -6.05 0.55
CA CYS A 136 0.48 -4.70 -0.02
C CYS A 136 1.50 -4.44 -1.13
N GLU A 137 2.62 -5.19 -1.12
CA GLU A 137 3.59 -5.23 -2.20
C GLU A 137 4.19 -6.63 -2.32
N TYR A 138 4.29 -7.17 -3.54
CA TYR A 138 5.03 -8.39 -3.85
C TYR A 138 5.49 -8.40 -5.29
N ALA A 139 6.36 -9.37 -5.64
CA ALA A 139 6.85 -9.59 -7.00
C ALA A 139 7.47 -8.34 -7.66
N HIS A 140 8.20 -7.52 -6.90
CA HIS A 140 8.94 -6.38 -7.44
C HIS A 140 10.01 -6.83 -8.43
N ALA A 141 9.90 -6.35 -9.66
CA ALA A 141 10.83 -6.69 -10.73
C ALA A 141 11.97 -5.68 -10.84
N MET A 142 13.02 -5.89 -10.05
CA MET A 142 14.25 -5.11 -10.17
C MET A 142 15.41 -6.06 -10.52
N GLY A 143 16.04 -5.84 -11.67
CA GLY A 143 17.07 -6.75 -12.18
C GLY A 143 16.49 -8.13 -12.46
N ASN A 144 17.16 -9.19 -12.04
CA ASN A 144 16.72 -10.58 -12.20
C ASN A 144 16.02 -11.11 -10.95
N SER A 145 15.00 -10.42 -10.50
CA SER A 145 14.35 -10.69 -9.20
C SER A 145 12.95 -11.28 -9.30
N GLN A 146 12.30 -11.24 -10.44
CA GLN A 146 10.98 -11.86 -10.63
C GLN A 146 11.08 -13.38 -10.69
N GLY A 147 10.39 -14.04 -9.77
CA GLY A 147 10.28 -15.49 -9.71
C GLY A 147 9.28 -15.93 -8.65
N GLY A 148 8.89 -17.20 -8.68
CA GLY A 148 8.01 -17.76 -7.67
C GLY A 148 6.59 -17.23 -7.67
N PHE A 149 6.13 -16.57 -8.75
CA PHE A 149 4.79 -16.00 -8.83
C PHE A 149 3.70 -17.07 -8.74
N LYS A 150 3.93 -18.22 -9.37
CA LYS A 150 3.03 -19.37 -9.32
C LYS A 150 2.86 -19.88 -7.90
N GLU A 151 3.93 -19.95 -7.11
CA GLU A 151 3.97 -20.46 -5.75
C GLU A 151 3.09 -19.60 -4.81
N TYR A 152 3.10 -18.29 -4.97
CA TYR A 152 2.17 -17.39 -4.24
C TYR A 152 0.72 -17.70 -4.59
N TRP A 153 0.40 -17.88 -5.86
CA TRP A 153 -0.95 -18.17 -6.30
C TRP A 153 -1.43 -19.57 -5.91
N ASP A 154 -0.54 -20.55 -5.83
CA ASP A 154 -0.86 -21.86 -5.29
C ASP A 154 -1.26 -21.75 -3.80
N LEU A 155 -0.57 -20.90 -3.01
CA LEU A 155 -0.93 -20.65 -1.62
C LEU A 155 -2.26 -19.87 -1.50
N ILE A 156 -2.48 -18.87 -2.32
CA ILE A 156 -3.73 -18.09 -2.37
C ILE A 156 -4.93 -19.01 -2.64
N ARG A 157 -4.79 -19.96 -3.56
CA ARG A 157 -5.84 -20.94 -3.85
C ARG A 157 -6.03 -21.99 -2.74
N LYS A 158 -4.95 -22.30 -2.01
CA LYS A 158 -4.94 -23.31 -0.96
C LYS A 158 -5.51 -22.81 0.38
N TYR A 159 -5.21 -21.59 0.73
CA TYR A 159 -5.55 -21.00 2.03
C TYR A 159 -6.54 -19.84 1.87
N PRO A 160 -7.81 -19.99 2.33
CA PRO A 160 -8.79 -18.89 2.28
C PRO A 160 -8.34 -17.61 3.00
N LYS A 161 -7.45 -17.74 3.98
CA LYS A 161 -6.87 -16.60 4.71
C LYS A 161 -5.96 -15.75 3.82
N TYR A 162 -5.31 -16.34 2.79
CA TYR A 162 -4.44 -15.61 1.85
C TYR A 162 -5.26 -15.16 0.65
N GLN A 163 -5.64 -13.90 0.62
CA GLN A 163 -6.61 -13.38 -0.34
C GLN A 163 -6.00 -12.71 -1.57
N GLY A 164 -4.68 -12.49 -1.58
CA GLY A 164 -4.01 -11.91 -2.74
C GLY A 164 -2.83 -11.01 -2.40
N GLY A 165 -2.48 -10.17 -3.36
CA GLY A 165 -1.41 -9.18 -3.20
C GLY A 165 -1.37 -8.20 -4.37
N PHE A 166 -0.66 -7.11 -4.18
CA PHE A 166 -0.45 -6.07 -5.16
C PHE A 166 0.99 -6.14 -5.68
N ILE A 167 1.14 -6.29 -6.98
CA ILE A 167 2.46 -6.31 -7.62
C ILE A 167 3.05 -4.90 -7.54
N TRP A 168 4.24 -4.77 -7.04
CA TRP A 168 5.01 -3.55 -7.16
C TRP A 168 5.92 -3.63 -8.41
N ASP A 169 5.66 -2.94 -9.57
CA ASP A 169 4.52 -2.02 -9.62
C ASP A 169 3.74 -2.25 -10.94
N PHE A 170 2.63 -1.55 -11.11
CA PHE A 170 1.67 -1.75 -12.20
C PHE A 170 2.24 -1.47 -13.59
N VAL A 171 3.15 -0.50 -13.73
CA VAL A 171 3.75 -0.09 -14.99
C VAL A 171 5.26 -0.25 -14.94
N ASP A 172 5.87 -0.47 -16.10
CA ASP A 172 7.32 -0.42 -16.23
C ASP A 172 7.83 0.97 -15.84
N GLN A 173 8.69 1.02 -14.83
CA GLN A 173 9.22 2.26 -14.26
C GLN A 173 10.41 2.81 -15.04
N SER A 174 10.94 2.05 -16.01
CA SER A 174 12.05 2.49 -16.83
C SER A 174 11.60 3.39 -17.99
N LEU A 175 12.30 4.50 -18.17
CA LEU A 175 12.07 5.42 -19.27
C LEU A 175 13.15 5.28 -20.34
N ARG A 176 12.73 5.28 -21.58
CA ARG A 176 13.67 5.31 -22.72
C ARG A 176 14.43 6.64 -22.72
N TRP A 177 15.74 6.58 -22.57
CA TRP A 177 16.61 7.74 -22.52
C TRP A 177 17.85 7.55 -23.42
N LYS A 178 18.68 8.59 -23.49
CA LYS A 178 19.95 8.55 -24.24
C LYS A 178 21.07 9.14 -23.41
N THR A 179 22.26 8.53 -23.51
CA THR A 179 23.50 9.14 -22.97
C THR A 179 23.83 10.43 -23.72
N LYS A 180 24.79 11.19 -23.22
CA LYS A 180 25.30 12.40 -23.91
C LYS A 180 25.81 12.10 -25.31
N ASP A 181 26.31 10.89 -25.53
CA ASP A 181 26.82 10.40 -26.82
C ASP A 181 25.73 9.77 -27.71
N GLY A 182 24.46 9.89 -27.29
CA GLY A 182 23.30 9.43 -28.07
C GLY A 182 22.99 7.94 -27.96
N VAL A 183 23.68 7.17 -27.12
CA VAL A 183 23.42 5.74 -26.92
C VAL A 183 22.12 5.54 -26.15
N PRO A 184 21.15 4.77 -26.69
CA PRO A 184 19.89 4.55 -26.00
C PRO A 184 20.08 3.61 -24.79
N PHE A 185 19.39 3.93 -23.69
CA PHE A 185 19.31 3.09 -22.50
C PHE A 185 17.95 3.29 -21.81
N TYR A 186 17.64 2.42 -20.86
CA TYR A 186 16.49 2.57 -20.00
C TYR A 186 16.92 3.23 -18.69
N ALA A 187 16.49 4.48 -18.48
CA ALA A 187 16.73 5.19 -17.25
C ALA A 187 15.80 4.66 -16.16
N TYR A 188 16.35 4.30 -15.03
CA TYR A 188 15.62 3.77 -13.88
C TYR A 188 15.63 4.78 -12.74
N GLY A 189 14.48 4.98 -12.10
CA GLY A 189 14.35 5.83 -10.92
C GLY A 189 12.92 6.27 -10.68
N LEU A 190 12.40 5.96 -9.51
CA LEU A 190 11.06 6.38 -9.07
C LEU A 190 10.92 7.88 -8.89
N SER A 191 12.02 8.57 -8.61
CA SER A 191 12.06 10.00 -8.33
C SER A 191 12.47 10.81 -9.56
N LEU A 192 11.78 10.61 -10.67
CA LEU A 192 12.03 11.35 -11.91
C LEU A 192 11.62 12.82 -11.87
N ILE A 193 11.31 13.35 -10.69
CA ILE A 193 10.97 14.75 -10.50
C ILE A 193 12.16 15.68 -10.83
N HIS A 194 13.36 15.15 -10.88
CA HIS A 194 14.60 15.89 -11.08
C HIS A 194 15.35 15.59 -12.40
N ILE A 195 14.68 14.95 -13.35
CA ILE A 195 15.24 14.77 -14.70
C ILE A 195 14.86 15.93 -15.62
#